data_5a01fc19283e1523625ee1da420e4c87
#
_entry.id   5a01fc19283e1523625ee1da420e4c87
#
_cell.length_a   1.000
_cell.length_b   1.000
_cell.length_c   1.000
_cell.angle_alpha   90.00
_cell.angle_beta   90.00
_cell.angle_gamma   90.00
#
_symmetry.space_group_name_H-M   'P 1'
#
loop_
_entity.id
_entity.type
_entity.pdbx_description
1 polymer ?
#
loop_
_entity_poly.entity_id
_entity_poly.type
_entity_poly.pdbx_seq_one_letter_code
_entity_poly.pdbx_strand_id
1 'polypeptide(L)'
;MKTVAVDNYREDKYYPRVVLAVAKILSRSNVVAPVDVLLQMGNLTKQNFEAWRRGKVPYLEYVIEGNLSKATRILRIIGFHVHDLNMVPQNTVYRQLGRSRNRVLQFTKSGIKRLEEAYCRHYVWNQSQEKKQQVVDRGIAEYEA
;
A
#
# COMPACT_ATOMS: atom_id res chain seq x y z
N MET A 1 5.08 21.04 -9.63
CA MET A 1 5.15 20.06 -8.54
C MET A 1 6.15 18.97 -8.91
N LYS A 2 7.08 18.67 -8.01
CA LYS A 2 8.06 17.63 -8.26
C LYS A 2 7.43 16.24 -8.24
N THR A 3 7.80 15.42 -9.21
CA THR A 3 7.45 13.99 -9.19
C THR A 3 8.18 13.32 -8.03
N VAL A 4 7.50 12.42 -7.31
CA VAL A 4 8.11 11.65 -6.24
C VAL A 4 9.19 10.73 -6.81
N ALA A 5 10.39 10.81 -6.26
CA ALA A 5 11.56 10.07 -6.70
C ALA A 5 12.43 9.65 -5.50
N VAL A 6 13.45 8.83 -5.77
CA VAL A 6 14.32 8.29 -4.72
C VAL A 6 15.05 9.39 -3.92
N ASP A 7 15.27 10.54 -4.50
CA ASP A 7 15.98 11.63 -3.84
C ASP A 7 15.07 12.61 -3.09
N ASN A 8 13.76 12.51 -3.21
CA ASN A 8 12.84 13.47 -2.59
C ASN A 8 11.62 12.87 -1.88
N TYR A 9 11.43 11.54 -1.91
CA TYR A 9 10.21 10.95 -1.37
C TYR A 9 10.04 11.20 0.14
N ARG A 10 11.13 11.32 0.88
CA ARG A 10 11.08 11.59 2.33
C ARG A 10 10.60 13.00 2.67
N GLU A 11 10.64 13.91 1.70
CA GLU A 11 10.18 15.30 1.86
C GLU A 11 8.69 15.44 1.51
N ASP A 12 8.07 14.40 0.97
CA ASP A 12 6.67 14.44 0.58
C ASP A 12 5.76 14.52 1.79
N LYS A 13 4.67 15.29 1.66
CA LYS A 13 3.71 15.47 2.76
C LYS A 13 3.03 14.17 3.19
N TYR A 14 2.97 13.16 2.30
CA TYR A 14 2.37 11.87 2.62
C TYR A 14 3.37 10.89 3.25
N TYR A 15 4.66 11.18 3.21
CA TYR A 15 5.69 10.29 3.73
C TYR A 15 5.47 9.92 5.20
N PRO A 16 5.23 10.87 6.14
CA PRO A 16 5.01 10.53 7.53
C PRO A 16 3.84 9.57 7.73
N ARG A 17 2.75 9.78 6.97
CA ARG A 17 1.56 8.93 7.06
C ARG A 17 1.82 7.52 6.53
N VAL A 18 2.61 7.40 5.47
CA VAL A 18 3.01 6.11 4.92
C VAL A 18 3.91 5.37 5.91
N VAL A 19 4.91 6.04 6.47
CA VAL A 19 5.82 5.43 7.45
C VAL A 19 5.05 4.93 8.67
N LEU A 20 4.14 5.72 9.19
CA LEU A 20 3.32 5.33 10.33
C LEU A 20 2.44 4.12 9.99
N ALA A 21 1.80 4.14 8.83
CA ALA A 21 0.95 3.03 8.39
C ALA A 21 1.76 1.72 8.25
N VAL A 22 2.94 1.79 7.63
CA VAL A 22 3.82 0.63 7.49
C VAL A 22 4.25 0.10 8.85
N ALA A 23 4.62 1.00 9.78
CA ALA A 23 5.00 0.60 11.13
C ALA A 23 3.87 -0.14 11.85
N LYS A 24 2.65 0.38 11.75
CA LYS A 24 1.48 -0.26 12.37
C LYS A 24 1.19 -1.64 11.75
N ILE A 25 1.34 -1.78 10.45
CA ILE A 25 1.17 -3.07 9.78
C ILE A 25 2.25 -4.05 10.23
N LEU A 26 3.51 -3.62 10.25
CA LEU A 26 4.63 -4.48 10.69
C LEU A 26 4.52 -4.88 12.16
N SER A 27 3.83 -4.11 12.99
CA SER A 27 3.60 -4.48 14.39
C SER A 27 2.77 -5.75 14.54
N ARG A 28 2.03 -6.14 13.49
CA ARG A 28 1.13 -7.30 13.53
C ARG A 28 1.36 -8.30 12.39
N SER A 29 2.25 -8.01 11.44
CA SER A 29 2.45 -8.84 10.26
C SER A 29 3.86 -8.68 9.72
N ASN A 30 4.33 -9.67 8.96
CA ASN A 30 5.60 -9.58 8.21
C ASN A 30 5.36 -9.16 6.76
N VAL A 31 4.12 -8.90 6.36
CA VAL A 31 3.77 -8.56 4.99
C VAL A 31 3.12 -7.20 4.94
N VAL A 32 3.62 -6.34 4.04
CA VAL A 32 3.03 -5.02 3.77
C VAL A 32 2.49 -5.05 2.35
N ALA A 33 1.18 -4.87 2.22
CA ALA A 33 0.50 -4.74 0.94
C ALA A 33 0.11 -3.27 0.74
N PRO A 34 0.27 -2.70 -0.46
CA PRO A 34 -0.16 -1.31 -0.71
C PRO A 34 -1.63 -1.06 -0.36
N VAL A 35 -2.50 -2.02 -0.64
CA VAL A 35 -3.92 -1.91 -0.28
C VAL A 35 -4.10 -1.75 1.22
N ASP A 36 -3.33 -2.49 2.02
CA ASP A 36 -3.40 -2.40 3.48
C ASP A 36 -2.89 -1.06 3.98
N VAL A 37 -1.87 -0.50 3.32
CA VAL A 37 -1.39 0.85 3.65
C VAL A 37 -2.49 1.89 3.40
N LEU A 38 -3.19 1.80 2.29
CA LEU A 38 -4.30 2.70 1.99
C LEU A 38 -5.43 2.57 3.03
N LEU A 39 -5.73 1.33 3.44
CA LEU A 39 -6.71 1.08 4.51
C LEU A 39 -6.25 1.70 5.83
N GLN A 40 -5.00 1.49 6.19
CA GLN A 40 -4.43 2.02 7.43
C GLN A 40 -4.38 3.55 7.44
N MET A 41 -4.14 4.17 6.29
CA MET A 41 -4.13 5.63 6.16
C MET A 41 -5.52 6.26 6.10
N GLY A 42 -6.56 5.46 5.89
CA GLY A 42 -7.93 5.95 5.77
C GLY A 42 -8.32 6.42 4.37
N ASN A 43 -7.45 6.23 3.37
CA ASN A 43 -7.76 6.57 1.97
C ASN A 43 -8.68 5.55 1.31
N LEU A 44 -8.80 4.39 1.92
CA LEU A 44 -9.70 3.32 1.49
C LEU A 44 -10.43 2.82 2.73
N THR A 45 -11.76 2.79 2.70
CA THR A 45 -12.53 2.25 3.81
C THR A 45 -12.64 0.73 3.68
N LYS A 46 -12.80 0.05 4.82
CA LYS A 46 -13.01 -1.39 4.83
C LYS A 46 -14.24 -1.78 4.00
N GLN A 47 -15.30 -1.00 4.10
CA GLN A 47 -16.56 -1.23 3.36
C GLN A 47 -16.32 -1.16 1.86
N ASN A 48 -15.58 -0.16 1.38
CA ASN A 48 -15.27 0.01 -0.04
C ASN A 48 -14.30 -1.07 -0.53
N PHE A 49 -13.34 -1.46 0.30
CA PHE A 49 -12.46 -2.58 -0.02
C PHE A 49 -13.26 -3.88 -0.22
N GLU A 50 -14.19 -4.17 0.69
CA GLU A 50 -15.06 -5.35 0.58
C GLU A 50 -15.92 -5.30 -0.68
N ALA A 51 -16.48 -4.15 -1.01
CA ALA A 51 -17.28 -3.99 -2.23
C ALA A 51 -16.46 -4.33 -3.47
N TRP A 52 -15.21 -3.86 -3.52
CA TRP A 52 -14.30 -4.18 -4.62
C TRP A 52 -13.96 -5.67 -4.65
N ARG A 53 -13.65 -6.27 -3.50
CA ARG A 53 -13.34 -7.70 -3.41
C ARG A 53 -14.49 -8.58 -3.89
N ARG A 54 -15.72 -8.11 -3.75
CA ARG A 54 -16.91 -8.84 -4.20
C ARG A 54 -17.34 -8.49 -5.63
N GLY A 55 -16.54 -7.71 -6.33
CA GLY A 55 -16.82 -7.34 -7.72
C GLY A 55 -17.93 -6.32 -7.92
N LYS A 56 -18.28 -5.59 -6.86
CA LYS A 56 -19.38 -4.60 -6.91
C LYS A 56 -18.97 -3.27 -7.50
N VAL A 57 -17.67 -3.03 -7.66
CA VAL A 57 -17.15 -1.83 -8.32
C VAL A 57 -16.14 -2.25 -9.40
N PRO A 58 -15.97 -1.44 -10.47
CA PRO A 58 -15.20 -1.87 -11.63
C PRO A 58 -13.69 -1.95 -11.38
N TYR A 59 -13.15 -1.12 -10.49
CA TYR A 59 -11.73 -1.09 -10.15
C TYR A 59 -11.55 -0.41 -8.80
N LEU A 60 -10.44 -0.71 -8.12
CA LEU A 60 -10.21 -0.23 -6.75
C LEU A 60 -10.13 1.31 -6.68
N GLU A 61 -9.49 1.95 -7.66
CA GLU A 61 -9.35 3.41 -7.67
C GLU A 61 -10.70 4.14 -7.69
N TYR A 62 -11.75 3.47 -8.14
CA TYR A 62 -13.10 4.04 -8.11
C TYR A 62 -13.55 4.42 -6.71
N VAL A 63 -13.07 3.70 -5.71
CA VAL A 63 -13.49 3.88 -4.30
C VAL A 63 -12.38 4.38 -3.38
N ILE A 64 -11.18 4.66 -3.92
CA ILE A 64 -10.12 5.28 -3.14
C ILE A 64 -10.42 6.78 -3.02
N GLU A 65 -10.36 7.30 -1.80
CA GLU A 65 -10.59 8.71 -1.55
C GLU A 65 -9.42 9.56 -2.03
N GLY A 66 -9.74 10.71 -2.59
CA GLY A 66 -8.78 11.60 -3.22
C GLY A 66 -8.80 11.40 -4.74
N ASN A 67 -7.81 11.99 -5.43
CA ASN A 67 -7.70 11.82 -6.86
C ASN A 67 -6.65 10.77 -7.22
N LEU A 68 -6.57 10.40 -8.52
CA LEU A 68 -5.63 9.39 -9.00
C LEU A 68 -4.18 9.81 -8.80
N SER A 69 -3.90 11.10 -8.91
CA SER A 69 -2.56 11.63 -8.67
C SER A 69 -2.10 11.37 -7.23
N LYS A 70 -2.99 11.55 -6.27
CA LYS A 70 -2.71 11.27 -4.86
C LYS A 70 -2.41 9.79 -4.63
N ALA A 71 -3.24 8.92 -5.19
CA ALA A 71 -3.05 7.47 -5.05
C ALA A 71 -1.72 7.02 -5.65
N THR A 72 -1.39 7.48 -6.85
CA THR A 72 -0.13 7.16 -7.53
C THR A 72 1.06 7.63 -6.71
N ARG A 73 0.96 8.82 -6.15
CA ARG A 73 2.02 9.41 -5.31
C ARG A 73 2.26 8.56 -4.05
N ILE A 74 1.19 8.16 -3.38
CA ILE A 74 1.28 7.30 -2.20
C ILE A 74 1.92 5.96 -2.55
N LEU A 75 1.52 5.33 -3.67
CA LEU A 75 2.12 4.07 -4.12
C LEU A 75 3.63 4.19 -4.34
N ARG A 76 4.09 5.29 -4.93
CA ARG A 76 5.53 5.52 -5.14
C ARG A 76 6.27 5.64 -3.82
N ILE A 77 5.71 6.37 -2.86
CA ILE A 77 6.32 6.52 -1.53
C ILE A 77 6.41 5.17 -0.83
N ILE A 78 5.35 4.36 -0.91
CA ILE A 78 5.37 3.00 -0.35
C ILE A 78 6.52 2.20 -0.96
N GLY A 79 6.64 2.20 -2.28
CA GLY A 79 7.68 1.45 -2.97
C GLY A 79 9.09 1.84 -2.54
N PHE A 80 9.38 3.13 -2.46
CA PHE A 80 10.68 3.61 -2.02
C PHE A 80 10.95 3.29 -0.55
N HIS A 81 9.95 3.47 0.30
CA HIS A 81 10.10 3.26 1.73
C HIS A 81 10.38 1.78 2.07
N VAL A 82 9.60 0.86 1.51
CA VAL A 82 9.81 -0.57 1.78
C VAL A 82 11.10 -1.09 1.16
N HIS A 83 11.52 -0.52 0.04
CA HIS A 83 12.83 -0.82 -0.54
C HIS A 83 13.94 -0.38 0.40
N ASP A 84 13.83 0.81 0.98
CA ASP A 84 14.79 1.32 1.96
C ASP A 84 14.85 0.44 3.21
N LEU A 85 13.73 -0.18 3.57
CA LEU A 85 13.68 -1.13 4.68
C LEU A 85 14.18 -2.53 4.31
N ASN A 86 14.67 -2.72 3.08
CA ASN A 86 15.17 -4.00 2.56
C ASN A 86 14.12 -5.12 2.59
N MET A 87 12.86 -4.77 2.41
CA MET A 87 11.80 -5.76 2.30
C MET A 87 11.80 -6.41 0.92
N VAL A 88 11.38 -7.67 0.84
CA VAL A 88 11.42 -8.45 -0.38
C VAL A 88 10.10 -8.34 -1.13
N PRO A 89 10.12 -7.88 -2.40
CA PRO A 89 8.90 -7.82 -3.19
C PRO A 89 8.40 -9.20 -3.60
N GLN A 90 7.08 -9.38 -3.59
CA GLN A 90 6.44 -10.63 -3.97
C GLN A 90 5.18 -10.30 -4.79
N ASN A 91 5.08 -10.87 -5.98
CA ASN A 91 3.91 -10.66 -6.82
C ASN A 91 2.74 -11.45 -6.29
N THR A 92 1.56 -10.82 -6.26
CA THR A 92 0.33 -11.47 -5.81
C THR A 92 -0.79 -11.21 -6.80
N VAL A 93 -1.93 -11.85 -6.58
CA VAL A 93 -3.13 -11.67 -7.39
C VAL A 93 -4.32 -11.55 -6.45
N TYR A 94 -5.15 -10.54 -6.68
CA TYR A 94 -6.42 -10.41 -5.95
C TYR A 94 -7.53 -10.96 -6.83
N ARG A 95 -8.26 -11.93 -6.30
CA ARG A 95 -9.38 -12.55 -7.02
C ARG A 95 -10.70 -12.18 -6.35
N GLN A 96 -11.74 -12.11 -7.16
CA GLN A 96 -13.08 -11.79 -6.69
C GLN A 96 -13.56 -12.85 -5.70
N LEU A 97 -14.13 -12.39 -4.59
CA LEU A 97 -14.80 -13.27 -3.62
C LEU A 97 -16.24 -13.50 -4.06
N GLY A 98 -16.79 -14.66 -3.69
CA GLY A 98 -18.17 -15.01 -4.00
C GLY A 98 -18.27 -15.92 -5.22
N ARG A 99 -19.35 -15.76 -6.03
CA ARG A 99 -19.68 -16.70 -7.12
C ARG A 99 -18.66 -16.73 -8.26
N SER A 100 -17.98 -15.62 -8.53
CA SER A 100 -17.02 -15.52 -9.64
C SER A 100 -15.58 -15.51 -9.12
N ARG A 101 -15.21 -16.49 -8.34
CA ARG A 101 -13.91 -16.56 -7.64
C ARG A 101 -12.68 -16.52 -8.56
N ASN A 102 -12.84 -16.86 -9.84
CA ASN A 102 -11.71 -16.90 -10.77
C ASN A 102 -11.40 -15.57 -11.44
N ARG A 103 -12.26 -14.57 -11.23
CA ARG A 103 -12.04 -13.27 -11.83
C ARG A 103 -10.92 -12.53 -11.10
N VAL A 104 -9.89 -12.12 -11.85
CA VAL A 104 -8.83 -11.27 -11.34
C VAL A 104 -9.36 -9.85 -11.24
N LEU A 105 -9.17 -9.22 -10.07
CA LEU A 105 -9.67 -7.88 -9.83
C LEU A 105 -8.71 -6.83 -10.41
N GLN A 106 -9.29 -5.75 -10.89
CA GLN A 106 -8.56 -4.62 -11.47
C GLN A 106 -8.42 -3.51 -10.41
N PHE A 107 -7.24 -2.91 -10.34
CA PHE A 107 -6.97 -1.81 -9.41
C PHE A 107 -7.19 -0.45 -10.02
N THR A 108 -6.78 -0.25 -11.27
CA THR A 108 -6.74 1.06 -11.91
C THR A 108 -7.79 1.20 -12.99
N LYS A 109 -8.22 2.45 -13.23
CA LYS A 109 -9.14 2.75 -14.32
C LYS A 109 -8.51 2.41 -15.68
N SER A 110 -7.21 2.69 -15.85
CA SER A 110 -6.50 2.51 -17.10
C SER A 110 -6.17 1.06 -17.42
N GLY A 111 -6.01 0.20 -16.40
CA GLY A 111 -5.56 -1.18 -16.57
C GLY A 111 -4.09 -1.30 -16.97
N ILE A 112 -3.31 -0.23 -16.89
CA ILE A 112 -1.90 -0.26 -17.27
C ILE A 112 -1.14 -1.24 -16.36
N LYS A 113 -0.44 -2.18 -17.00
CA LYS A 113 0.21 -3.30 -16.29
C LYS A 113 1.11 -2.86 -15.14
N ARG A 114 1.98 -1.88 -15.35
CA ARG A 114 2.91 -1.44 -14.30
C ARG A 114 2.18 -0.85 -13.08
N LEU A 115 1.03 -0.19 -13.30
CA LEU A 115 0.23 0.37 -12.22
C LEU A 115 -0.54 -0.73 -11.49
N GLU A 116 -1.07 -1.71 -12.23
CA GLU A 116 -1.69 -2.89 -11.62
C GLU A 116 -0.70 -3.62 -10.74
N GLU A 117 0.53 -3.83 -11.23
CA GLU A 117 1.59 -4.49 -10.46
C GLU A 117 1.97 -3.70 -9.21
N ALA A 118 2.01 -2.36 -9.30
CA ALA A 118 2.33 -1.53 -8.16
C ALA A 118 1.33 -1.71 -7.01
N TYR A 119 0.06 -1.92 -7.32
CA TYR A 119 -0.97 -2.17 -6.31
C TYR A 119 -0.89 -3.59 -5.72
N CYS A 120 -0.63 -4.60 -6.55
CA CYS A 120 -0.72 -5.99 -6.11
C CYS A 120 0.61 -6.57 -5.62
N ARG A 121 1.70 -5.82 -5.69
CA ARG A 121 2.98 -6.29 -5.19
C ARG A 121 3.00 -6.16 -3.67
N HIS A 122 3.20 -7.29 -2.99
CA HIS A 122 3.36 -7.33 -1.56
C HIS A 122 4.84 -7.27 -1.21
N TYR A 123 5.17 -6.84 0.00
CA TYR A 123 6.55 -6.75 0.47
C TYR A 123 6.66 -7.53 1.76
N VAL A 124 7.67 -8.38 1.83
CA VAL A 124 7.84 -9.33 2.94
C VAL A 124 9.04 -8.93 3.79
N TRP A 125 8.83 -8.85 5.10
CA TRP A 125 9.91 -8.70 6.06
C TRP A 125 10.55 -10.06 6.30
N ASN A 126 11.82 -10.22 5.94
CA ASN A 126 12.56 -11.46 6.09
C ASN A 126 13.84 -11.31 6.91
N GLN A 127 13.94 -10.21 7.65
CA GLN A 127 15.06 -9.92 8.52
C GLN A 127 14.70 -10.28 9.96
N SER A 128 15.60 -9.98 10.91
CA SER A 128 15.35 -10.33 12.32
C SER A 128 14.14 -9.58 12.89
N GLN A 129 13.47 -10.19 13.85
CA GLN A 129 12.36 -9.57 14.55
C GLN A 129 12.83 -8.37 15.39
N GLU A 130 14.06 -8.40 15.87
CA GLU A 130 14.66 -7.29 16.59
C GLU A 130 14.76 -6.04 15.71
N LYS A 131 15.26 -6.19 14.48
CA LYS A 131 15.29 -5.08 13.52
C LYS A 131 13.89 -4.58 13.19
N LYS A 132 12.94 -5.49 13.03
CA LYS A 132 11.55 -5.12 12.75
C LYS A 132 10.99 -4.27 13.88
N GLN A 133 11.22 -4.68 15.12
CA GLN A 133 10.74 -3.95 16.29
C GLN A 133 11.34 -2.54 16.35
N GLN A 134 12.60 -2.39 15.98
CA GLN A 134 13.25 -1.08 15.91
C GLN A 134 12.57 -0.17 14.88
N VAL A 135 12.25 -0.71 13.72
CA VAL A 135 11.54 0.04 12.65
C VAL A 135 10.15 0.45 13.12
N VAL A 136 9.43 -0.48 13.74
CA VAL A 136 8.08 -0.23 14.28
C VAL A 136 8.13 0.88 15.33
N ASP A 137 9.02 0.73 16.32
CA ASP A 137 9.12 1.69 17.42
C ASP A 137 9.49 3.09 16.91
N ARG A 138 10.43 3.18 15.98
CA ARG A 138 10.85 4.46 15.41
C ARG A 138 9.71 5.14 14.65
N GLY A 139 9.01 4.39 13.81
CA GLY A 139 7.90 4.94 13.02
C GLY A 139 6.78 5.46 13.90
N ILE A 140 6.42 4.71 14.95
CA ILE A 140 5.37 5.11 15.88
C ILE A 140 5.82 6.31 16.71
N ALA A 141 7.04 6.28 17.26
CA ALA A 141 7.55 7.37 18.10
C ALA A 141 7.67 8.69 17.33
N GLU A 142 8.07 8.62 16.06
CA GLU A 142 8.34 9.82 15.27
C GLU A 142 7.07 10.43 14.67
N TYR A 143 6.09 9.61 14.26
CA TYR A 143 4.97 10.08 13.45
C TYR A 143 3.60 9.90 14.08
N GLU A 144 3.48 9.17 15.17
CA GLU A 144 2.20 9.08 15.87
C GLU A 144 2.04 10.27 16.81
N ALA A 145 1.08 11.12 16.51
CA ALA A 145 0.76 12.29 17.34
C ALA A 145 -0.06 11.89 18.56
#